data_feb616a74770c65c4e2fdadd5db44dd3
#
_entry.id   feb616a74770c65c4e2fdadd5db44dd3
#
_cell.length_a   1.000
_cell.length_b   1.000
_cell.length_c   1.000
_cell.angle_alpha   90.00
_cell.angle_beta   90.00
_cell.angle_gamma   90.00
#
_symmetry.space_group_name_H-M   'P 1'
#
loop_
_entity.id
_entity.type
_entity.pdbx_description
1 polymer ?
#
loop_
_entity_poly.entity_id
_entity_poly.type
_entity_poly.pdbx_seq_one_letter_code
_entity_poly.pdbx_strand_id
1 'polypeptide(L)'
;KIVKTKYSAPEKVALINEKKSPIQDKEIEEYLSTKELNLTAPIDGDKAYSDADFIVIAAPTNYDSTKNYFDTTAVEAVIELVRKCNPNAVMVIKSTIPVGFTEKVRKKYNTENILFSPEFLRESKALYDNVYPSRIIGGTDMQNEKLVTAAHTFAELLQEGAIKENVDTLFMGTTEAEAVKLFANTYLALRVSYFNE
;
A
#
# COMPACT_ATOMS: atom_id res chain seq x y z
N LYS A 1 -7.45 -1.37 14.02
CA LYS A 1 -8.28 -1.31 12.78
C LYS A 1 -7.42 -0.86 11.63
N ILE A 2 -7.43 -1.60 10.54
CA ILE A 2 -6.72 -1.25 9.29
C ILE A 2 -7.74 -0.77 8.27
N VAL A 3 -7.46 0.36 7.64
CA VAL A 3 -8.28 0.91 6.56
C VAL A 3 -7.43 1.05 5.29
N LYS A 4 -7.88 0.48 4.18
CA LYS A 4 -7.27 0.66 2.87
C LYS A 4 -8.02 1.76 2.12
N THR A 5 -7.26 2.73 1.62
CA THR A 5 -7.84 3.83 0.86
C THR A 5 -7.87 3.51 -0.62
N LYS A 6 -9.03 3.63 -1.21
CA LYS A 6 -9.21 3.69 -2.66
C LYS A 6 -10.42 4.58 -2.93
N TYR A 7 -10.32 5.51 -3.87
CA TYR A 7 -11.50 6.16 -4.43
C TYR A 7 -12.34 5.07 -5.11
N SER A 8 -13.39 4.62 -4.43
CA SER A 8 -14.21 3.53 -4.93
C SER A 8 -15.54 4.11 -5.42
N ALA A 9 -15.90 3.76 -6.67
CA ALA A 9 -17.24 4.00 -7.15
C ALA A 9 -18.25 3.30 -6.21
N PRO A 10 -19.41 3.89 -5.89
CA PRO A 10 -20.41 3.31 -5.00
C PRO A 10 -20.78 1.86 -5.34
N GLU A 11 -20.79 1.53 -6.64
CA GLU A 11 -21.04 0.18 -7.16
C GLU A 11 -20.00 -0.85 -6.68
N LYS A 12 -18.72 -0.47 -6.65
CA LYS A 12 -17.65 -1.35 -6.16
C LYS A 12 -17.71 -1.55 -4.65
N VAL A 13 -18.12 -0.53 -3.92
CA VAL A 13 -18.34 -0.60 -2.48
C VAL A 13 -19.49 -1.58 -2.18
N ALA A 14 -20.59 -1.48 -2.92
CA ALA A 14 -21.72 -2.40 -2.79
C ALA A 14 -21.30 -3.85 -3.02
N LEU A 15 -20.56 -4.12 -4.11
CA LEU A 15 -20.06 -5.46 -4.43
C LEU A 15 -19.20 -6.04 -3.29
N ILE A 16 -18.25 -5.28 -2.75
CA ILE A 16 -17.41 -5.74 -1.64
C ILE A 16 -18.24 -6.07 -0.40
N ASN A 17 -19.22 -5.23 -0.04
CA ASN A 17 -20.09 -5.47 1.09
C ASN A 17 -21.04 -6.67 0.88
N GLU A 18 -21.33 -7.02 -0.38
CA GLU A 18 -22.03 -8.24 -0.77
C GLU A 18 -21.10 -9.46 -0.90
N LYS A 19 -19.83 -9.35 -0.53
CA LYS A 19 -18.81 -10.39 -0.68
C LYS A 19 -18.57 -10.81 -2.13
N LYS A 20 -18.73 -9.87 -3.07
CA LYS A 20 -18.46 -10.04 -4.50
C LYS A 20 -17.21 -9.28 -4.92
N SER A 21 -16.41 -9.84 -5.81
CA SER A 21 -15.23 -9.16 -6.34
C SER A 21 -15.62 -7.99 -7.25
N PRO A 22 -15.02 -6.79 -7.05
CA PRO A 22 -15.21 -5.66 -7.96
C PRO A 22 -14.31 -5.71 -9.19
N ILE A 23 -13.52 -6.76 -9.34
CA ILE A 23 -12.58 -7.01 -10.45
C ILE A 23 -12.64 -8.48 -10.86
N GLN A 24 -12.25 -8.78 -12.10
CA GLN A 24 -12.16 -10.14 -12.62
C GLN A 24 -10.89 -10.83 -12.08
N ASP A 25 -11.00 -11.47 -10.95
CA ASP A 25 -9.95 -12.27 -10.32
C ASP A 25 -10.61 -13.43 -9.59
N LYS A 26 -10.44 -14.64 -10.11
CA LYS A 26 -11.07 -15.87 -9.58
C LYS A 26 -10.66 -16.16 -8.13
N GLU A 27 -9.42 -15.87 -7.78
CA GLU A 27 -8.92 -16.10 -6.42
C GLU A 27 -9.58 -15.12 -5.43
N ILE A 28 -9.78 -13.86 -5.81
CA ILE A 28 -10.53 -12.88 -5.00
C ILE A 28 -11.99 -13.29 -4.88
N GLU A 29 -12.63 -13.73 -5.96
CA GLU A 29 -14.02 -14.20 -5.94
C GLU A 29 -14.21 -15.38 -4.99
N GLU A 30 -13.32 -16.38 -5.08
CA GLU A 30 -13.30 -17.53 -4.18
C GLU A 30 -13.07 -17.09 -2.72
N TYR A 31 -12.10 -16.24 -2.49
CA TYR A 31 -11.74 -15.79 -1.14
C TYR A 31 -12.89 -15.02 -0.47
N LEU A 32 -13.51 -14.09 -1.19
CA LEU A 32 -14.65 -13.31 -0.68
C LEU A 32 -15.88 -14.19 -0.40
N SER A 33 -16.10 -15.24 -1.20
CA SER A 33 -17.26 -16.12 -1.05
C SER A 33 -17.09 -17.20 0.00
N THR A 34 -15.85 -17.67 0.25
CA THR A 34 -15.60 -18.84 1.11
C THR A 34 -15.04 -18.48 2.49
N LYS A 35 -14.36 -17.32 2.62
CA LYS A 35 -13.72 -16.94 3.88
C LYS A 35 -14.62 -16.06 4.73
N GLU A 36 -14.57 -16.28 6.05
CA GLU A 36 -15.18 -15.36 7.01
C GLU A 36 -14.26 -14.15 7.18
N LEU A 37 -14.63 -13.02 6.56
CA LEU A 37 -13.83 -11.81 6.55
C LEU A 37 -14.56 -10.72 7.34
N ASN A 38 -13.84 -10.10 8.28
CA ASN A 38 -14.26 -8.85 8.92
C ASN A 38 -13.90 -7.66 8.01
N LEU A 39 -14.57 -7.62 6.86
CA LEU A 39 -14.33 -6.63 5.80
C LEU A 39 -15.59 -5.79 5.58
N THR A 40 -15.45 -4.48 5.71
CA THR A 40 -16.50 -3.50 5.41
C THR A 40 -15.93 -2.42 4.52
N ALA A 41 -16.63 -2.07 3.46
CA ALA A 41 -16.28 -0.99 2.54
C ALA A 41 -17.22 0.21 2.77
N PRO A 42 -16.83 1.26 3.50
CA PRO A 42 -17.60 2.48 3.65
C PRO A 42 -17.41 3.40 2.45
N ILE A 43 -18.44 4.22 2.15
CA ILE A 43 -18.34 5.30 1.15
C ILE A 43 -17.70 6.54 1.79
N ASP A 44 -17.98 6.76 3.07
CA ASP A 44 -17.51 7.93 3.83
C ASP A 44 -16.10 7.67 4.36
N GLY A 45 -15.10 8.31 3.75
CA GLY A 45 -13.70 8.20 4.12
C GLY A 45 -13.42 8.79 5.50
N ASP A 46 -14.02 9.92 5.85
CA ASP A 46 -13.79 10.60 7.14
C ASP A 46 -14.17 9.69 8.31
N LYS A 47 -15.32 9.04 8.18
CA LYS A 47 -15.80 8.08 9.17
C LYS A 47 -14.95 6.80 9.20
N ALA A 48 -14.44 6.37 8.05
CA ALA A 48 -13.60 5.18 7.96
C ALA A 48 -12.24 5.37 8.65
N TYR A 49 -11.66 6.57 8.55
CA TYR A 49 -10.31 6.86 9.06
C TYR A 49 -10.28 7.28 10.52
N SER A 50 -11.40 7.79 11.06
CA SER A 50 -11.45 8.44 12.37
C SER A 50 -10.96 7.60 13.55
N ASP A 51 -11.11 6.28 13.49
CA ASP A 51 -10.73 5.31 14.53
C ASP A 51 -9.71 4.25 14.03
N ALA A 52 -9.05 4.50 12.91
CA ALA A 52 -8.08 3.57 12.35
C ALA A 52 -6.70 3.72 13.01
N ASP A 53 -6.04 2.61 13.32
CA ASP A 53 -4.65 2.56 13.77
C ASP A 53 -3.70 2.66 12.57
N PHE A 54 -4.00 1.91 11.51
CA PHE A 54 -3.27 1.93 10.25
C PHE A 54 -4.17 2.32 9.08
N ILE A 55 -3.66 3.19 8.22
CA ILE A 55 -4.32 3.59 6.97
C ILE A 55 -3.40 3.26 5.80
N VAL A 56 -3.77 2.23 5.04
CA VAL A 56 -2.99 1.77 3.90
C VAL A 56 -3.37 2.56 2.66
N ILE A 57 -2.44 3.36 2.14
CA ILE A 57 -2.63 4.17 0.94
C ILE A 57 -2.21 3.38 -0.29
N ALA A 58 -3.21 2.92 -1.07
CA ALA A 58 -3.03 2.20 -2.32
C ALA A 58 -3.74 2.94 -3.47
N ALA A 59 -3.57 4.25 -3.52
CA ALA A 59 -4.10 5.09 -4.59
C ALA A 59 -3.32 4.88 -5.89
N PRO A 60 -3.97 4.97 -7.07
CA PRO A 60 -3.27 4.86 -8.34
C PRO A 60 -2.29 6.03 -8.49
N THR A 61 -1.10 5.71 -9.03
CA THR A 61 -0.08 6.68 -9.41
C THR A 61 0.26 6.44 -10.88
N ASN A 62 0.06 7.44 -11.72
CA ASN A 62 0.36 7.35 -13.14
C ASN A 62 1.72 7.99 -13.42
N TYR A 63 2.51 7.34 -14.27
CA TYR A 63 3.74 7.93 -14.77
C TYR A 63 3.48 8.59 -16.12
N ASP A 64 3.72 9.89 -16.21
CA ASP A 64 3.70 10.65 -17.46
C ASP A 64 5.11 10.64 -18.06
N SER A 65 5.33 9.83 -19.07
CA SER A 65 6.62 9.70 -19.75
C SER A 65 7.05 10.96 -20.51
N THR A 66 6.10 11.82 -20.89
CA THR A 66 6.38 13.08 -21.58
C THR A 66 6.98 14.11 -20.63
N LYS A 67 6.49 14.12 -19.40
CA LYS A 67 6.92 15.05 -18.33
C LYS A 67 7.95 14.44 -17.38
N ASN A 68 8.26 13.15 -17.54
CA ASN A 68 9.06 12.37 -16.59
C ASN A 68 8.58 12.56 -15.14
N TYR A 69 7.27 12.46 -14.94
CA TYR A 69 6.62 12.82 -13.68
C TYR A 69 5.66 11.71 -13.21
N PHE A 70 5.73 11.39 -11.91
CA PHE A 70 4.72 10.58 -11.24
C PHE A 70 3.61 11.46 -10.69
N ASP A 71 2.38 11.24 -11.11
CA ASP A 71 1.22 11.89 -10.51
C ASP A 71 0.90 11.26 -9.15
N THR A 72 1.31 11.94 -8.10
CA THR A 72 1.08 11.54 -6.71
C THR A 72 -0.11 12.26 -6.06
N THR A 73 -0.88 13.01 -6.84
CA THR A 73 -2.00 13.84 -6.36
C THR A 73 -3.00 13.04 -5.53
N ALA A 74 -3.35 11.83 -5.98
CA ALA A 74 -4.28 10.97 -5.26
C ALA A 74 -3.73 10.49 -3.90
N VAL A 75 -2.43 10.21 -3.82
CA VAL A 75 -1.75 9.83 -2.57
C VAL A 75 -1.74 11.01 -1.61
N GLU A 76 -1.39 12.19 -2.08
CA GLU A 76 -1.34 13.41 -1.27
C GLU A 76 -2.73 13.82 -0.75
N ALA A 77 -3.77 13.69 -1.57
CA ALA A 77 -5.15 13.97 -1.17
C ALA A 77 -5.59 13.07 0.00
N VAL A 78 -5.21 11.78 -0.02
CA VAL A 78 -5.49 10.88 1.09
C VAL A 78 -4.72 11.29 2.34
N ILE A 79 -3.44 11.62 2.24
CA ILE A 79 -2.63 12.07 3.38
C ILE A 79 -3.27 13.31 4.03
N GLU A 80 -3.70 14.27 3.22
CA GLU A 80 -4.35 15.49 3.71
C GLU A 80 -5.67 15.17 4.44
N LEU A 81 -6.49 14.29 3.88
CA LEU A 81 -7.75 13.87 4.48
C LEU A 81 -7.53 13.17 5.82
N VAL A 82 -6.63 12.19 5.85
CA VAL A 82 -6.30 11.45 7.08
C VAL A 82 -5.81 12.38 8.17
N ARG A 83 -4.93 13.33 7.84
CA ARG A 83 -4.45 14.31 8.81
C ARG A 83 -5.55 15.17 9.44
N LYS A 84 -6.63 15.45 8.70
CA LYS A 84 -7.79 16.22 9.21
C LYS A 84 -8.63 15.41 10.16
N CYS A 85 -8.88 14.12 9.85
CA CYS A 85 -9.80 13.30 10.65
C CYS A 85 -9.10 12.42 11.70
N ASN A 86 -7.86 12.01 11.48
CA ASN A 86 -7.11 11.17 12.44
C ASN A 86 -5.60 11.40 12.35
N PRO A 87 -5.07 12.48 12.95
CA PRO A 87 -3.64 12.79 12.87
C PRO A 87 -2.73 11.79 13.57
N ASN A 88 -3.27 10.90 14.39
CA ASN A 88 -2.52 9.90 15.14
C ASN A 88 -2.35 8.57 14.39
N ALA A 89 -3.18 8.32 13.37
CA ALA A 89 -3.08 7.10 12.56
C ALA A 89 -1.71 7.00 11.86
N VAL A 90 -1.21 5.78 11.75
CA VAL A 90 -0.03 5.49 10.95
C VAL A 90 -0.46 5.25 9.50
N MET A 91 -0.01 6.11 8.60
CA MET A 91 -0.24 5.96 7.17
C MET A 91 0.85 5.08 6.56
N VAL A 92 0.46 4.07 5.80
CA VAL A 92 1.39 3.18 5.08
C VAL A 92 1.18 3.34 3.59
N ILE A 93 2.12 3.97 2.90
CA ILE A 93 2.06 4.12 1.45
C ILE A 93 2.49 2.79 0.80
N LYS A 94 1.60 2.21 0.00
CA LYS A 94 1.87 1.03 -0.85
C LYS A 94 1.87 1.37 -2.34
N SER A 95 1.42 2.56 -2.71
CA SER A 95 1.49 3.06 -4.09
C SER A 95 2.93 3.23 -4.56
N THR A 96 3.19 3.06 -5.86
CA THR A 96 4.50 3.36 -6.44
C THR A 96 4.72 4.87 -6.46
N ILE A 97 5.79 5.31 -5.81
CA ILE A 97 6.14 6.71 -5.62
C ILE A 97 7.60 6.97 -5.97
N PRO A 98 7.98 8.22 -6.31
CA PRO A 98 9.37 8.58 -6.54
C PRO A 98 10.24 8.43 -5.28
N VAL A 99 11.53 8.20 -5.48
CA VAL A 99 12.51 8.20 -4.38
C VAL A 99 12.55 9.57 -3.69
N GLY A 100 12.49 9.59 -2.35
CA GLY A 100 12.43 10.79 -1.52
C GLY A 100 11.02 11.35 -1.31
N PHE A 101 9.99 10.71 -1.86
CA PHE A 101 8.61 11.20 -1.75
C PHE A 101 8.11 11.18 -0.31
N THR A 102 8.35 10.10 0.44
CA THR A 102 7.87 9.97 1.83
C THR A 102 8.41 11.09 2.70
N GLU A 103 9.69 11.38 2.61
CA GLU A 103 10.31 12.49 3.34
C GLU A 103 9.75 13.85 2.92
N LYS A 104 9.51 14.04 1.64
CA LYS A 104 8.90 15.27 1.09
C LYS A 104 7.51 15.50 1.66
N VAL A 105 6.64 14.48 1.70
CA VAL A 105 5.27 14.64 2.20
C VAL A 105 5.21 14.73 3.71
N ARG A 106 6.10 14.06 4.45
CA ARG A 106 6.25 14.27 5.90
C ARG A 106 6.50 15.75 6.21
N LYS A 107 7.46 16.37 5.53
CA LYS A 107 7.76 17.80 5.68
C LYS A 107 6.60 18.69 5.23
N LYS A 108 6.04 18.42 4.04
CA LYS A 108 4.95 19.21 3.46
C LYS A 108 3.72 19.26 4.37
N TYR A 109 3.35 18.12 4.95
CA TYR A 109 2.15 17.99 5.76
C TYR A 109 2.43 18.03 7.26
N ASN A 110 3.64 18.32 7.69
CA ASN A 110 4.07 18.36 9.09
C ASN A 110 3.57 17.15 9.89
N THR A 111 3.93 15.95 9.43
CA THR A 111 3.60 14.67 10.09
C THR A 111 4.70 13.66 9.90
N GLU A 112 5.04 12.93 10.94
CA GLU A 112 6.01 11.83 10.89
C GLU A 112 5.33 10.47 10.68
N ASN A 113 4.02 10.36 10.94
CA ASN A 113 3.28 9.10 10.97
C ASN A 113 3.04 8.51 9.57
N ILE A 114 4.09 8.43 8.73
CA ILE A 114 4.03 7.85 7.39
C ILE A 114 5.14 6.80 7.24
N LEU A 115 4.76 5.60 6.86
CA LEU A 115 5.64 4.50 6.47
C LEU A 115 5.53 4.28 4.95
N PHE A 116 6.54 3.63 4.38
CA PHE A 116 6.49 3.13 3.01
C PHE A 116 6.67 1.61 3.00
N SER A 117 5.72 0.89 2.44
CA SER A 117 5.81 -0.56 2.28
C SER A 117 5.50 -0.94 0.83
N PRO A 118 6.52 -1.08 -0.02
CA PRO A 118 6.34 -1.32 -1.45
C PRO A 118 5.63 -2.64 -1.74
N GLU A 119 4.91 -2.67 -2.86
CA GLU A 119 4.24 -3.85 -3.41
C GLU A 119 5.09 -4.50 -4.50
N PHE A 120 5.19 -5.83 -4.50
CA PHE A 120 5.93 -6.61 -5.50
C PHE A 120 5.03 -7.64 -6.22
N LEU A 121 3.75 -7.30 -6.38
CA LEU A 121 2.77 -8.18 -7.00
C LEU A 121 2.62 -7.95 -8.50
N ARG A 122 2.08 -8.97 -9.18
CA ARG A 122 1.58 -8.91 -10.55
C ARG A 122 0.09 -8.57 -10.51
N GLU A 123 -0.36 -7.61 -11.32
CA GLU A 123 -1.77 -7.19 -11.35
C GLU A 123 -2.73 -8.35 -11.63
N SER A 124 -2.34 -9.28 -12.51
CA SER A 124 -3.14 -10.45 -12.88
C SER A 124 -3.21 -11.53 -11.80
N LYS A 125 -2.41 -11.44 -10.73
CA LYS A 125 -2.34 -12.41 -9.61
C LYS A 125 -2.23 -11.70 -8.27
N ALA A 126 -2.97 -10.62 -8.10
CA ALA A 126 -2.80 -9.72 -6.97
C ALA A 126 -3.02 -10.43 -5.62
N LEU A 127 -4.07 -11.23 -5.48
CA LEU A 127 -4.31 -11.96 -4.23
C LEU A 127 -3.24 -13.03 -4.00
N TYR A 128 -2.92 -13.83 -5.01
CA TYR A 128 -1.89 -14.86 -4.89
C TYR A 128 -0.55 -14.27 -4.42
N ASP A 129 -0.08 -13.21 -5.07
CA ASP A 129 1.20 -12.59 -4.74
C ASP A 129 1.18 -11.87 -3.37
N ASN A 130 -0.01 -11.50 -2.84
CA ASN A 130 -0.16 -10.98 -1.48
C ASN A 130 -0.12 -12.09 -0.42
N VAL A 131 -0.71 -13.25 -0.67
CA VAL A 131 -0.68 -14.36 0.29
C VAL A 131 0.59 -15.23 0.16
N TYR A 132 1.32 -15.11 -0.95
CA TYR A 132 2.65 -15.69 -1.17
C TYR A 132 3.69 -14.61 -1.51
N PRO A 133 3.91 -13.63 -0.63
CA PRO A 133 4.78 -12.50 -0.93
C PRO A 133 6.24 -12.96 -1.13
N SER A 134 6.94 -12.33 -2.08
CA SER A 134 8.37 -12.59 -2.28
C SER A 134 9.19 -12.11 -1.09
N ARG A 135 8.82 -10.97 -0.54
CA ARG A 135 9.41 -10.29 0.61
C ARG A 135 8.46 -9.22 1.15
N ILE A 136 8.68 -8.80 2.39
CA ILE A 136 8.03 -7.65 3.01
C ILE A 136 9.11 -6.60 3.30
N ILE A 137 8.85 -5.34 2.94
CA ILE A 137 9.74 -4.22 3.24
C ILE A 137 9.00 -3.18 4.05
N GLY A 138 9.57 -2.83 5.21
CA GLY A 138 9.14 -1.74 6.07
C GLY A 138 10.10 -0.56 5.97
N GLY A 139 9.76 0.42 5.13
CA GLY A 139 10.47 1.70 5.05
C GLY A 139 9.98 2.65 6.13
N THR A 140 10.87 3.06 7.04
CA THR A 140 10.56 3.90 8.20
C THR A 140 11.69 4.86 8.54
N ASP A 141 11.46 5.77 9.49
CA ASP A 141 12.54 6.48 10.15
C ASP A 141 13.16 5.55 11.21
N MET A 142 14.36 5.07 10.94
CA MET A 142 15.07 4.11 11.81
C MET A 142 15.51 4.71 13.15
N GLN A 143 15.44 6.02 13.32
CA GLN A 143 15.76 6.71 14.58
C GLN A 143 14.52 6.99 15.44
N ASN A 144 13.32 6.82 14.88
CA ASN A 144 12.07 7.03 15.58
C ASN A 144 11.50 5.69 16.05
N GLU A 145 11.70 5.34 17.33
CA GLU A 145 11.26 4.08 17.94
C GLU A 145 9.77 3.79 17.75
N LYS A 146 8.91 4.82 17.80
CA LYS A 146 7.48 4.68 17.58
C LYS A 146 7.19 4.18 16.16
N LEU A 147 7.86 4.76 15.16
CA LEU A 147 7.67 4.40 13.77
C LEU A 147 8.32 3.05 13.43
N VAL A 148 9.46 2.73 14.05
CA VAL A 148 10.06 1.38 13.95
C VAL A 148 9.09 0.33 14.50
N THR A 149 8.54 0.54 15.69
CA THR A 149 7.52 -0.35 16.27
C THR A 149 6.31 -0.50 15.36
N ALA A 150 5.81 0.60 14.81
CA ALA A 150 4.67 0.56 13.88
C ALA A 150 5.00 -0.20 12.59
N ALA A 151 6.22 -0.05 12.05
CA ALA A 151 6.67 -0.80 10.87
C ALA A 151 6.74 -2.31 11.15
N HIS A 152 7.25 -2.71 12.31
CA HIS A 152 7.26 -4.12 12.74
C HIS A 152 5.84 -4.67 12.88
N THR A 153 4.96 -3.97 13.60
CA THR A 153 3.55 -4.38 13.75
C THR A 153 2.85 -4.53 12.39
N PHE A 154 3.08 -3.58 11.47
CA PHE A 154 2.50 -3.68 10.13
C PHE A 154 3.05 -4.87 9.34
N ALA A 155 4.35 -5.15 9.43
CA ALA A 155 4.96 -6.32 8.80
C ALA A 155 4.45 -7.64 9.38
N GLU A 156 4.26 -7.74 10.70
CA GLU A 156 3.65 -8.90 11.37
C GLU A 156 2.22 -9.15 10.86
N LEU A 157 1.42 -8.11 10.70
CA LEU A 157 0.07 -8.22 10.13
C LEU A 157 0.08 -8.74 8.68
N LEU A 158 1.07 -8.35 7.88
CA LEU A 158 1.24 -8.89 6.53
C LEU A 158 1.69 -10.36 6.55
N GLN A 159 2.55 -10.74 7.48
CA GLN A 159 2.99 -12.13 7.67
C GLN A 159 1.84 -13.01 8.16
N GLU A 160 1.03 -12.53 9.11
CA GLU A 160 -0.16 -13.24 9.59
C GLU A 160 -1.18 -13.49 8.48
N GLY A 161 -1.35 -12.52 7.57
CA GLY A 161 -2.21 -12.64 6.40
C GLY A 161 -1.63 -13.49 5.27
N ALA A 162 -0.34 -13.83 5.30
CA ALA A 162 0.31 -14.65 4.29
C ALA A 162 0.06 -16.15 4.53
N ILE A 163 -0.04 -16.91 3.43
CA ILE A 163 -0.03 -18.38 3.45
C ILE A 163 1.42 -18.88 3.42
N LYS A 164 2.30 -18.12 2.75
CA LYS A 164 3.73 -18.43 2.70
C LYS A 164 4.34 -18.27 4.08
N GLU A 165 4.97 -19.34 4.56
CA GLU A 165 5.76 -19.34 5.79
C GLU A 165 7.14 -18.69 5.56
N ASN A 166 7.71 -18.10 6.61
CA ASN A 166 9.07 -17.55 6.63
C ASN A 166 9.33 -16.53 5.51
N VAL A 167 8.47 -15.52 5.42
CA VAL A 167 8.64 -14.43 4.45
C VAL A 167 9.80 -13.53 4.87
N ASP A 168 10.78 -13.35 3.99
CA ASP A 168 11.87 -12.40 4.22
C ASP A 168 11.33 -11.00 4.49
N THR A 169 11.66 -10.45 5.66
CA THR A 169 11.19 -9.13 6.09
C THR A 169 12.38 -8.23 6.37
N LEU A 170 12.40 -7.07 5.72
CA LEU A 170 13.50 -6.11 5.79
C LEU A 170 12.99 -4.76 6.27
N PHE A 171 13.74 -4.14 7.19
CA PHE A 171 13.47 -2.78 7.66
C PHE A 171 14.62 -1.86 7.27
N MET A 172 14.28 -0.68 6.74
CA MET A 172 15.25 0.28 6.23
C MET A 172 14.67 1.70 6.23
N GLY A 173 15.47 2.70 5.89
CA GLY A 173 14.97 4.05 5.67
C GLY A 173 13.95 4.12 4.54
N THR A 174 13.08 5.13 4.56
CA THR A 174 12.04 5.29 3.54
C THR A 174 12.61 5.47 2.15
N THR A 175 13.68 6.27 2.03
CA THR A 175 14.35 6.53 0.75
C THR A 175 14.97 5.26 0.16
N GLU A 176 15.57 4.42 0.99
CA GLU A 176 16.12 3.12 0.58
C GLU A 176 15.02 2.17 0.13
N ALA A 177 13.90 2.11 0.85
CA ALA A 177 12.76 1.27 0.48
C ALA A 177 12.13 1.70 -0.86
N GLU A 178 12.01 3.01 -1.09
CA GLU A 178 11.55 3.58 -2.36
C GLU A 178 12.52 3.24 -3.51
N ALA A 179 13.83 3.34 -3.26
CA ALA A 179 14.86 2.97 -4.22
C ALA A 179 14.82 1.48 -4.57
N VAL A 180 14.62 0.59 -3.59
CA VAL A 180 14.46 -0.86 -3.84
C VAL A 180 13.30 -1.13 -4.78
N LYS A 181 12.16 -0.44 -4.60
CA LYS A 181 11.00 -0.59 -5.50
C LYS A 181 11.32 -0.12 -6.92
N LEU A 182 11.96 1.04 -7.06
CA LEU A 182 12.34 1.60 -8.36
C LEU A 182 13.30 0.66 -9.09
N PHE A 183 14.38 0.23 -8.42
CA PHE A 183 15.38 -0.66 -9.02
C PHE A 183 14.80 -2.01 -9.41
N ALA A 184 13.94 -2.61 -8.58
CA ALA A 184 13.27 -3.87 -8.90
C ALA A 184 12.43 -3.76 -10.18
N ASN A 185 11.63 -2.70 -10.31
CA ASN A 185 10.80 -2.47 -11.49
C ASN A 185 11.65 -2.19 -12.74
N THR A 186 12.69 -1.35 -12.62
CA THR A 186 13.60 -1.02 -13.73
C THR A 186 14.36 -2.25 -14.20
N TYR A 187 14.84 -3.10 -13.29
CA TYR A 187 15.52 -4.34 -13.62
C TYR A 187 14.61 -5.31 -14.39
N LEU A 188 13.34 -5.45 -13.94
CA LEU A 188 12.37 -6.29 -14.65
C LEU A 188 12.08 -5.76 -16.07
N ALA A 189 11.92 -4.43 -16.21
CA ALA A 189 11.73 -3.79 -17.52
C ALA A 189 12.95 -4.02 -18.44
N LEU A 190 14.15 -3.84 -17.90
CA LEU A 190 15.40 -4.12 -18.64
C LEU A 190 15.48 -5.57 -19.13
N ARG A 191 15.13 -6.53 -18.27
CA ARG A 191 15.10 -7.95 -18.67
C ARG A 191 14.12 -8.20 -19.80
N VAL A 192 12.91 -7.66 -19.72
CA VAL A 192 11.91 -7.80 -20.79
C VAL A 192 12.45 -7.22 -22.10
N SER A 193 13.02 -6.01 -22.07
CA SER A 193 13.62 -5.39 -23.25
C SER A 193 14.76 -6.23 -23.83
N TYR A 194 15.68 -6.70 -22.99
CA TYR A 194 16.83 -7.50 -23.41
C TYR A 194 16.45 -8.81 -24.13
N PHE A 195 15.37 -9.47 -23.71
CA PHE A 195 14.93 -10.72 -24.34
C PHE A 195 13.92 -10.52 -25.49
N ASN A 196 13.51 -9.28 -25.78
CA ASN A 196 12.63 -8.95 -26.90
C ASN A 196 13.38 -8.43 -28.14
N GLU A 197 14.71 -8.34 -28.10
CA GLU A 197 15.57 -8.09 -29.25
C GLU A 197 16.07 -9.45 -29.81
#